data_5af4f5edffe476610d8580a4a749efbc
#
_entry.id   5af4f5edffe476610d8580a4a749efbc
#
_cell.length_a   1.000
_cell.length_b   1.000
_cell.length_c   1.000
_cell.angle_alpha   90.00
_cell.angle_beta   90.00
_cell.angle_gamma   90.00
#
_symmetry.space_group_name_H-M   'P 1'
#
loop_
_entity.id
_entity.type
_entity.pdbx_description
1 polymer ?
#
loop_
_entity_poly.entity_id
_entity_poly.type
_entity_poly.pdbx_seq_one_letter_code
_entity_poly.pdbx_strand_id
1 'polypeptide(L)'
;MSSIARVRPRGDTAANWASTNPVLALRELAIETDTRRIKVGDGTTTWNALPYYLSGADVRGQASRMTSGTIAIATAGAYVSTGLTATFDSTTASGMTLGTTDLFALKNTSGATKLLRFYASIDATAGNNHVLGIKLAKNGTLIDASECRAYSASGNAIAKLATSWMISVAANEEVSVRIANISDTTTIDFQRGRIVATEVRS
;
A
#
# COMPACT_ATOMS: atom_id res chain seq x y z
N MET A 1 0.23 27.06 -47.22
CA MET A 1 0.53 25.84 -46.39
C MET A 1 0.89 26.32 -45.00
N SER A 2 0.12 25.93 -43.98
CA SER A 2 0.43 26.28 -42.59
C SER A 2 1.61 25.43 -42.14
N SER A 3 2.73 26.06 -41.76
CA SER A 3 3.87 25.33 -41.18
C SER A 3 3.51 24.98 -39.73
N ILE A 4 3.43 23.69 -39.42
CA ILE A 4 3.27 23.21 -38.04
C ILE A 4 4.62 23.37 -37.37
N ALA A 5 4.74 24.28 -36.41
CA ALA A 5 5.92 24.39 -35.55
C ALA A 5 6.08 23.12 -34.71
N ARG A 6 7.19 22.39 -34.84
CA ARG A 6 7.51 21.25 -34.01
C ARG A 6 8.34 21.72 -32.81
N VAL A 7 7.77 21.62 -31.63
CA VAL A 7 8.51 21.82 -30.38
C VAL A 7 9.24 20.52 -30.02
N ARG A 8 10.56 20.55 -29.91
CA ARG A 8 11.34 19.41 -29.39
C ARG A 8 11.79 19.74 -27.98
N PRO A 9 11.31 19.01 -26.98
CA PRO A 9 11.84 19.15 -25.63
C PRO A 9 13.33 18.83 -25.59
N ARG A 10 14.04 19.43 -24.66
CA ARG A 10 15.44 19.11 -24.40
C ARG A 10 15.56 17.69 -23.84
N GLY A 11 16.46 16.87 -24.38
CA GLY A 11 16.61 15.46 -24.00
C GLY A 11 18.07 15.08 -23.80
N ASP A 12 18.34 14.30 -22.76
CA ASP A 12 19.65 13.68 -22.48
C ASP A 12 19.43 12.41 -21.65
N THR A 13 20.50 11.65 -21.35
CA THR A 13 20.42 10.50 -20.45
C THR A 13 20.25 10.95 -18.98
N ALA A 14 19.68 10.10 -18.15
CA ALA A 14 19.54 10.38 -16.71
C ALA A 14 20.89 10.69 -16.06
N ALA A 15 21.95 9.97 -16.45
CA ALA A 15 23.31 10.17 -15.95
C ALA A 15 23.86 11.54 -16.31
N ASN A 16 23.69 11.98 -17.57
CA ASN A 16 24.15 13.29 -18.04
C ASN A 16 23.37 14.43 -17.37
N TRP A 17 22.05 14.30 -17.25
CA TRP A 17 21.24 15.26 -16.52
C TRP A 17 21.69 15.40 -15.06
N ALA A 18 21.92 14.28 -14.37
CA ALA A 18 22.36 14.28 -12.98
C ALA A 18 23.76 14.91 -12.81
N SER A 19 24.67 14.63 -13.72
CA SER A 19 26.04 15.18 -13.73
C SER A 19 26.08 16.68 -14.00
N THR A 20 25.31 17.15 -14.99
CA THR A 20 25.24 18.57 -15.36
C THR A 20 24.45 19.38 -14.35
N ASN A 21 23.44 18.77 -13.73
CA ASN A 21 22.57 19.34 -12.71
C ASN A 21 22.08 20.77 -13.01
N PRO A 22 21.53 21.08 -14.21
CA PRO A 22 21.14 22.43 -14.58
C PRO A 22 19.87 22.88 -13.86
N VAL A 23 19.68 24.20 -13.80
CA VAL A 23 18.36 24.79 -13.51
C VAL A 23 17.64 24.92 -14.85
N LEU A 24 16.47 24.26 -14.97
CA LEU A 24 15.61 24.41 -16.15
C LEU A 24 14.83 25.73 -16.07
N ALA A 25 14.64 26.39 -17.21
CA ALA A 25 13.80 27.57 -17.28
C ALA A 25 12.37 27.27 -16.82
N LEU A 26 11.64 28.28 -16.37
CA LEU A 26 10.24 28.14 -15.97
C LEU A 26 9.41 27.55 -17.13
N ARG A 27 8.72 26.42 -16.89
CA ARG A 27 7.94 25.65 -17.86
C ARG A 27 8.76 24.96 -18.97
N GLU A 28 10.07 24.93 -18.87
CA GLU A 28 10.92 24.12 -19.77
C GLU A 28 10.65 22.63 -19.52
N LEU A 29 10.38 21.89 -20.61
CA LEU A 29 10.26 20.44 -20.57
C LEU A 29 11.59 19.81 -20.89
N ALA A 30 12.06 18.91 -20.02
CA ALA A 30 13.25 18.11 -20.27
C ALA A 30 12.97 16.62 -20.06
N ILE A 31 13.56 15.78 -20.93
CA ILE A 31 13.28 14.35 -21.01
C ILE A 31 14.58 13.57 -20.78
N GLU A 32 14.52 12.57 -19.93
CA GLU A 32 15.52 11.51 -19.88
C GLU A 32 15.25 10.52 -21.01
N THR A 33 16.17 10.42 -21.95
CA THR A 33 15.98 9.61 -23.16
C THR A 33 16.05 8.10 -22.92
N ASP A 34 16.77 7.68 -21.88
CA ASP A 34 16.96 6.30 -21.45
C ASP A 34 15.83 5.81 -20.53
N THR A 35 15.37 6.64 -19.59
CA THR A 35 14.30 6.27 -18.63
C THR A 35 12.91 6.73 -19.07
N ARG A 36 12.81 7.61 -20.08
CA ARG A 36 11.59 8.27 -20.58
C ARG A 36 10.86 9.12 -19.52
N ARG A 37 11.57 9.54 -18.50
CA ARG A 37 11.02 10.43 -17.47
C ARG A 37 11.10 11.88 -17.91
N ILE A 38 10.18 12.69 -17.40
CA ILE A 38 10.06 14.11 -17.76
C ILE A 38 10.15 14.94 -16.48
N LYS A 39 10.88 16.06 -16.54
CA LYS A 39 10.83 17.13 -15.53
C LYS A 39 10.38 18.42 -16.19
N VAL A 40 9.70 19.26 -15.39
CA VAL A 40 9.25 20.60 -15.81
C VAL A 40 9.98 21.62 -14.97
N GLY A 41 10.69 22.55 -15.62
CA GLY A 41 11.43 23.61 -14.94
C GLY A 41 10.52 24.58 -14.18
N ASP A 42 10.94 24.95 -12.99
CA ASP A 42 10.35 26.02 -12.18
C ASP A 42 11.17 27.33 -12.22
N GLY A 43 12.29 27.33 -12.92
CA GLY A 43 13.21 28.46 -13.07
C GLY A 43 14.19 28.66 -11.91
N THR A 44 14.14 27.82 -10.89
CA THR A 44 14.94 28.02 -9.65
C THR A 44 15.59 26.75 -9.13
N THR A 45 14.93 25.61 -9.26
CA THR A 45 15.37 24.33 -8.71
C THR A 45 16.30 23.61 -9.67
N THR A 46 17.44 23.10 -9.17
CA THR A 46 18.36 22.29 -9.99
C THR A 46 17.75 20.96 -10.36
N TRP A 47 18.23 20.36 -11.46
CA TRP A 47 17.75 19.08 -11.98
C TRP A 47 17.60 17.99 -10.91
N ASN A 48 18.63 17.80 -10.08
CA ASN A 48 18.59 16.71 -9.09
C ASN A 48 17.54 16.89 -8.00
N ALA A 49 17.19 18.14 -7.66
CA ALA A 49 16.15 18.46 -6.67
C ALA A 49 14.76 18.63 -7.28
N LEU A 50 14.68 18.89 -8.61
CA LEU A 50 13.42 19.09 -9.30
C LEU A 50 12.64 17.76 -9.38
N PRO A 51 11.34 17.72 -9.00
CA PRO A 51 10.55 16.51 -9.09
C PRO A 51 10.28 16.14 -10.55
N TYR A 52 10.10 14.84 -10.82
CA TYR A 52 9.64 14.41 -12.15
C TYR A 52 8.17 14.80 -12.35
N TYR A 53 7.84 15.27 -13.53
CA TYR A 53 6.46 15.43 -13.97
C TYR A 53 5.88 14.05 -14.26
N LEU A 54 4.84 13.67 -13.60
CA LEU A 54 4.35 12.29 -13.57
C LEU A 54 5.43 11.32 -13.05
N SER A 55 6.18 11.74 -12.02
CA SER A 55 7.10 10.87 -11.33
C SER A 55 6.31 9.83 -10.58
N GLY A 56 6.33 8.69 -11.07
CA GLY A 56 6.04 7.65 -10.17
C GLY A 56 5.42 6.48 -10.87
N ALA A 57 6.13 5.41 -10.91
CA ALA A 57 5.48 4.17 -10.65
C ALA A 57 4.55 4.43 -9.46
N ASP A 58 3.22 4.30 -9.66
CA ASP A 58 2.25 4.39 -8.57
C ASP A 58 2.77 3.55 -7.40
N VAL A 59 2.81 4.14 -6.22
CA VAL A 59 3.14 3.34 -5.03
C VAL A 59 2.02 2.33 -4.86
N ARG A 60 2.38 1.06 -4.97
CA ARG A 60 1.46 -0.05 -4.88
C ARG A 60 2.15 -1.28 -4.33
N GLY A 61 1.39 -2.11 -3.67
CA GLY A 61 1.88 -3.39 -3.17
C GLY A 61 0.73 -4.32 -2.82
N GLN A 62 1.04 -5.58 -2.81
CA GLN A 62 0.10 -6.63 -2.45
C GLN A 62 0.82 -7.70 -1.64
N ALA A 63 0.18 -8.14 -0.57
CA ALA A 63 0.58 -9.33 0.15
C ALA A 63 -0.64 -10.24 0.37
N SER A 64 -0.44 -11.53 0.25
CA SER A 64 -1.50 -12.51 0.42
C SER A 64 -1.01 -13.75 1.16
N ARG A 65 -1.93 -14.42 1.82
CA ARG A 65 -1.72 -15.75 2.39
C ARG A 65 -2.88 -16.63 1.96
N MET A 66 -2.55 -17.73 1.30
CA MET A 66 -3.52 -18.69 0.77
C MET A 66 -3.52 -20.02 1.53
N THR A 67 -2.69 -20.13 2.58
CA THR A 67 -2.64 -21.28 3.48
C THR A 67 -3.33 -20.95 4.79
N SER A 68 -4.07 -21.92 5.32
CA SER A 68 -4.75 -21.78 6.62
C SER A 68 -3.76 -21.61 7.79
N GLY A 69 -4.26 -21.16 8.89
CA GLY A 69 -3.53 -21.01 10.15
C GLY A 69 -4.47 -20.63 11.28
N THR A 70 -4.02 -20.76 12.50
CA THR A 70 -4.81 -20.44 13.70
C THR A 70 -4.32 -19.16 14.35
N ILE A 71 -5.26 -18.36 14.89
CA ILE A 71 -4.98 -17.10 15.57
C ILE A 71 -5.62 -17.19 16.96
N ALA A 72 -4.79 -17.20 17.99
CA ALA A 72 -5.25 -17.22 19.38
C ALA A 72 -5.83 -15.86 19.79
N ILE A 73 -6.97 -15.86 20.43
CA ILE A 73 -7.67 -14.67 20.95
C ILE A 73 -7.62 -14.73 22.48
N ALA A 74 -6.81 -13.88 23.08
CA ALA A 74 -6.70 -13.80 24.54
C ALA A 74 -7.84 -13.04 25.21
N THR A 75 -8.45 -12.09 24.51
CA THR A 75 -9.52 -11.24 25.01
C THR A 75 -10.58 -11.02 23.92
N ALA A 76 -11.83 -11.28 24.23
CA ALA A 76 -12.94 -11.03 23.32
C ALA A 76 -12.98 -9.56 22.87
N GLY A 77 -13.15 -9.33 21.57
CA GLY A 77 -13.18 -8.00 20.98
C GLY A 77 -11.82 -7.31 20.82
N ALA A 78 -10.72 -7.90 21.32
CA ALA A 78 -9.39 -7.36 21.11
C ALA A 78 -8.90 -7.66 19.67
N TYR A 79 -8.51 -6.61 18.95
CA TYR A 79 -7.92 -6.74 17.61
C TYR A 79 -6.42 -7.08 17.73
N VAL A 80 -6.06 -8.26 17.30
CA VAL A 80 -4.69 -8.79 17.37
C VAL A 80 -4.05 -8.86 15.98
N SER A 81 -2.72 -8.93 15.94
CA SER A 81 -1.99 -9.31 14.74
C SER A 81 -2.38 -10.73 14.33
N THR A 82 -2.43 -10.98 13.04
CA THR A 82 -2.67 -12.35 12.56
C THR A 82 -1.55 -13.32 12.96
N GLY A 83 -0.33 -12.82 13.20
CA GLY A 83 0.86 -13.64 13.46
C GLY A 83 1.25 -14.54 12.28
N LEU A 84 0.55 -14.44 11.16
CA LEU A 84 0.71 -15.31 10.01
C LEU A 84 1.50 -14.61 8.90
N THR A 85 2.55 -15.24 8.41
CA THR A 85 3.40 -14.69 7.35
C THR A 85 2.64 -14.67 6.02
N ALA A 86 2.57 -13.51 5.39
CA ALA A 86 2.04 -13.34 4.04
C ALA A 86 3.15 -13.47 2.99
N THR A 87 2.77 -13.83 1.77
CA THR A 87 3.64 -13.78 0.59
C THR A 87 3.45 -12.43 -0.10
N PHE A 88 4.55 -11.74 -0.36
CA PHE A 88 4.56 -10.47 -1.07
C PHE A 88 4.66 -10.68 -2.58
N ASP A 89 3.82 -10.00 -3.34
CA ASP A 89 3.93 -9.98 -4.80
C ASP A 89 4.89 -8.87 -5.22
N SER A 90 6.16 -9.22 -5.40
CA SER A 90 7.19 -8.27 -5.85
C SER A 90 7.08 -7.90 -7.33
N THR A 91 6.35 -8.67 -8.14
CA THR A 91 6.27 -8.47 -9.59
C THR A 91 5.43 -7.25 -9.96
N THR A 92 4.41 -6.96 -9.17
CA THR A 92 3.49 -5.84 -9.37
C THR A 92 3.75 -4.67 -8.40
N ALA A 93 4.62 -4.87 -7.41
CA ALA A 93 4.89 -3.87 -6.39
C ALA A 93 5.79 -2.74 -6.89
N SER A 94 5.55 -1.54 -6.37
CA SER A 94 6.39 -0.35 -6.56
C SER A 94 6.35 0.51 -5.31
N GLY A 95 7.51 0.83 -4.74
CA GLY A 95 7.62 1.64 -3.53
C GLY A 95 6.99 1.04 -2.28
N MET A 96 6.75 -0.28 -2.27
CA MET A 96 6.24 -1.02 -1.12
C MET A 96 6.96 -2.36 -0.95
N THR A 97 6.99 -2.85 0.30
CA THR A 97 7.48 -4.17 0.69
C THR A 97 6.56 -4.79 1.74
N LEU A 98 6.83 -6.04 2.14
CA LEU A 98 6.21 -6.57 3.36
C LEU A 98 6.55 -5.71 4.57
N GLY A 99 5.63 -5.65 5.53
CA GLY A 99 5.88 -5.12 6.85
C GLY A 99 6.96 -5.93 7.57
N THR A 100 7.63 -5.27 8.52
CA THR A 100 8.69 -5.90 9.31
C THR A 100 8.25 -6.18 10.75
N THR A 101 7.30 -5.40 11.25
CA THR A 101 6.76 -5.55 12.62
C THR A 101 5.55 -6.48 12.63
N ASP A 102 4.76 -6.45 11.56
CA ASP A 102 3.59 -7.31 11.40
C ASP A 102 3.71 -8.12 10.10
N LEU A 103 3.58 -9.43 10.22
CA LEU A 103 3.82 -10.36 9.09
C LEU A 103 2.73 -10.31 8.01
N PHE A 104 1.60 -9.65 8.29
CA PHE A 104 0.52 -9.42 7.31
C PHE A 104 0.28 -7.92 7.14
N ALA A 105 1.32 -7.24 6.68
CA ALA A 105 1.38 -5.81 6.50
C ALA A 105 2.10 -5.40 5.21
N LEU A 106 1.85 -4.17 4.78
CA LEU A 106 2.59 -3.50 3.71
C LEU A 106 3.29 -2.26 4.27
N LYS A 107 4.57 -2.10 3.93
CA LYS A 107 5.45 -1.01 4.34
C LYS A 107 5.73 -0.07 3.16
N ASN A 108 5.59 1.23 3.38
CA ASN A 108 5.94 2.24 2.38
C ASN A 108 7.46 2.43 2.30
N THR A 109 8.07 2.06 1.19
CA THR A 109 9.51 2.22 0.90
C THR A 109 9.80 3.24 -0.20
N SER A 110 8.79 4.04 -0.60
CA SER A 110 8.93 5.04 -1.67
C SER A 110 9.81 6.23 -1.33
N GLY A 111 10.23 6.36 -0.07
CA GLY A 111 11.02 7.50 0.42
C GLY A 111 10.21 8.77 0.71
N ALA A 112 8.91 8.79 0.47
CA ALA A 112 8.05 9.96 0.70
C ALA A 112 6.73 9.56 1.38
N THR A 113 6.06 10.53 2.00
CA THR A 113 4.69 10.35 2.50
C THR A 113 3.73 10.24 1.31
N LYS A 114 2.88 9.22 1.34
CA LYS A 114 1.91 8.91 0.29
C LYS A 114 0.50 8.75 0.86
N LEU A 115 -0.50 9.25 0.15
CA LEU A 115 -1.88 8.90 0.41
C LEU A 115 -2.19 7.59 -0.32
N LEU A 116 -2.42 6.53 0.44
CA LEU A 116 -2.64 5.18 -0.08
C LEU A 116 -4.04 4.71 0.27
N ARG A 117 -4.72 4.08 -0.70
CA ARG A 117 -5.91 3.28 -0.42
C ARG A 117 -5.48 1.86 -0.12
N PHE A 118 -5.83 1.40 1.06
CA PHE A 118 -5.69 0.00 1.45
C PHE A 118 -7.01 -0.72 1.26
N TYR A 119 -6.93 -1.92 0.74
CA TYR A 119 -7.99 -2.90 0.73
C TYR A 119 -7.48 -4.16 1.42
N ALA A 120 -8.25 -4.68 2.35
CA ALA A 120 -7.94 -5.94 3.02
C ALA A 120 -9.14 -6.86 3.01
N SER A 121 -8.91 -8.14 2.81
CA SER A 121 -9.91 -9.19 2.94
C SER A 121 -9.35 -10.39 3.69
N ILE A 122 -10.20 -11.00 4.52
CA ILE A 122 -9.89 -12.23 5.25
C ILE A 122 -11.11 -13.14 5.19
N ASP A 123 -10.86 -14.41 4.86
CA ASP A 123 -11.80 -15.51 5.03
C ASP A 123 -11.38 -16.30 6.27
N ALA A 124 -12.24 -16.39 7.27
CA ALA A 124 -11.94 -17.03 8.54
C ALA A 124 -13.20 -17.61 9.21
N THR A 125 -13.01 -18.51 10.17
CA THR A 125 -14.09 -19.02 11.05
C THR A 125 -13.58 -19.08 12.49
N ALA A 126 -14.49 -19.03 13.45
CA ALA A 126 -14.18 -19.32 14.86
C ALA A 126 -15.19 -20.34 15.42
N GLY A 127 -15.70 -21.23 14.56
CA GLY A 127 -16.77 -22.14 14.91
C GLY A 127 -18.15 -21.54 14.66
N ASN A 128 -19.12 -21.96 15.48
CA ASN A 128 -20.54 -21.61 15.27
C ASN A 128 -20.91 -20.34 16.00
N ASN A 129 -21.68 -19.47 15.33
CA ASN A 129 -22.33 -18.31 15.94
C ASN A 129 -21.38 -17.25 16.53
N HIS A 130 -20.24 -17.01 15.89
CA HIS A 130 -19.30 -15.97 16.31
C HIS A 130 -19.33 -14.76 15.37
N VAL A 131 -19.14 -13.59 15.94
CA VAL A 131 -18.88 -12.37 15.18
C VAL A 131 -17.38 -12.16 15.09
N LEU A 132 -16.85 -12.15 13.88
CA LEU A 132 -15.46 -11.81 13.62
C LEU A 132 -15.37 -10.37 13.11
N GLY A 133 -14.26 -9.70 13.40
CA GLY A 133 -13.99 -8.35 12.93
C GLY A 133 -12.59 -8.21 12.37
N ILE A 134 -12.42 -7.33 11.37
CA ILE A 134 -11.12 -6.86 10.92
C ILE A 134 -11.03 -5.35 11.01
N LYS A 135 -9.83 -4.85 11.26
CA LYS A 135 -9.44 -3.44 11.17
C LYS A 135 -8.08 -3.31 10.48
N LEU A 136 -7.86 -2.15 9.89
CA LEU A 136 -6.50 -1.74 9.54
C LEU A 136 -5.82 -1.11 10.75
N ALA A 137 -4.50 -1.26 10.83
CA ALA A 137 -3.67 -0.60 11.83
C ALA A 137 -2.44 0.02 11.16
N LYS A 138 -2.10 1.27 11.52
CA LYS A 138 -0.88 1.94 11.09
C LYS A 138 0.14 1.91 12.22
N ASN A 139 1.31 1.33 11.98
CA ASN A 139 2.36 1.13 12.99
C ASN A 139 1.81 0.52 14.30
N GLY A 140 0.89 -0.44 14.20
CA GLY A 140 0.22 -1.09 15.33
C GLY A 140 -0.97 -0.35 15.92
N THR A 141 -1.18 0.94 15.61
CA THR A 141 -2.32 1.73 16.09
C THR A 141 -3.55 1.45 15.22
N LEU A 142 -4.64 1.00 15.84
CA LEU A 142 -5.90 0.68 15.15
C LEU A 142 -6.55 1.90 14.51
N ILE A 143 -7.12 1.71 13.33
CA ILE A 143 -7.94 2.69 12.63
C ILE A 143 -9.40 2.26 12.76
N ASP A 144 -10.08 2.76 13.78
CA ASP A 144 -11.44 2.32 14.14
C ASP A 144 -12.45 2.48 13.01
N ALA A 145 -12.34 3.55 12.23
CA ALA A 145 -13.21 3.79 11.09
C ALA A 145 -13.07 2.75 9.95
N SER A 146 -12.02 1.91 9.97
CA SER A 146 -11.82 0.81 9.00
C SER A 146 -12.44 -0.52 9.43
N GLU A 147 -13.21 -0.55 10.52
CA GLU A 147 -13.80 -1.78 11.05
C GLU A 147 -14.80 -2.41 10.08
N CYS A 148 -14.67 -3.71 9.86
CA CYS A 148 -15.67 -4.55 9.21
C CYS A 148 -15.92 -5.78 10.08
N ARG A 149 -17.17 -6.13 10.28
CA ARG A 149 -17.58 -7.32 11.02
C ARG A 149 -18.40 -8.26 10.14
N ALA A 150 -18.24 -9.56 10.37
CA ALA A 150 -19.03 -10.59 9.72
C ALA A 150 -19.34 -11.71 10.71
N TYR A 151 -20.46 -12.37 10.46
CA TYR A 151 -20.95 -13.46 11.29
C TYR A 151 -20.50 -14.81 10.72
N SER A 152 -19.88 -15.63 11.56
CA SER A 152 -19.60 -17.03 11.28
C SER A 152 -20.81 -17.86 11.75
N ALA A 153 -21.64 -18.26 10.80
CA ALA A 153 -22.87 -19.00 11.06
C ALA A 153 -22.62 -20.45 11.53
N SER A 154 -23.69 -21.19 11.80
CA SER A 154 -23.61 -22.61 12.18
C SER A 154 -22.94 -23.47 11.09
N GLY A 155 -22.31 -24.59 11.49
CA GLY A 155 -21.64 -25.52 10.57
C GLY A 155 -20.24 -25.07 10.12
N ASN A 156 -19.53 -24.29 10.95
CA ASN A 156 -18.21 -23.74 10.61
C ASN A 156 -18.20 -22.87 9.34
N ALA A 157 -19.30 -22.16 9.08
CA ALA A 157 -19.38 -21.29 7.93
C ALA A 157 -18.29 -20.21 7.97
N ILE A 158 -17.61 -20.01 6.84
CA ILE A 158 -16.53 -19.03 6.70
C ILE A 158 -17.15 -17.63 6.67
N ALA A 159 -16.74 -16.79 7.63
CA ALA A 159 -16.98 -15.36 7.59
C ALA A 159 -16.06 -14.72 6.55
N LYS A 160 -16.63 -13.93 5.65
CA LYS A 160 -15.90 -13.15 4.65
C LYS A 160 -15.86 -11.70 5.10
N LEU A 161 -14.68 -11.24 5.46
CA LEU A 161 -14.44 -9.89 5.94
C LEU A 161 -13.67 -9.10 4.89
N ALA A 162 -14.11 -7.88 4.61
CA ALA A 162 -13.38 -6.99 3.73
C ALA A 162 -13.52 -5.54 4.18
N THR A 163 -12.43 -4.78 4.13
CA THR A 163 -12.42 -3.36 4.45
C THR A 163 -11.54 -2.59 3.47
N SER A 164 -11.82 -1.30 3.33
CA SER A 164 -11.00 -0.39 2.53
C SER A 164 -10.96 0.98 3.19
N TRP A 165 -9.76 1.56 3.29
CA TRP A 165 -9.56 2.88 3.88
C TRP A 165 -8.40 3.63 3.22
N MET A 166 -8.50 4.96 3.20
CA MET A 166 -7.40 5.81 2.73
C MET A 166 -6.56 6.27 3.91
N ILE A 167 -5.25 6.09 3.82
CA ILE A 167 -4.32 6.35 4.91
C ILE A 167 -3.12 7.12 4.35
N SER A 168 -2.76 8.22 5.00
CA SER A 168 -1.48 8.88 4.77
C SER A 168 -0.37 8.08 5.48
N VAL A 169 0.58 7.56 4.69
CA VAL A 169 1.65 6.67 5.17
C VAL A 169 2.99 7.29 4.83
N ALA A 170 3.75 7.68 5.85
CA ALA A 170 5.09 8.23 5.68
C ALA A 170 6.08 7.14 5.21
N ALA A 171 7.26 7.58 4.78
CA ALA A 171 8.34 6.65 4.44
C ALA A 171 8.65 5.74 5.65
N ASN A 172 8.78 4.45 5.39
CA ASN A 172 9.04 3.39 6.37
C ASN A 172 7.90 3.06 7.35
N GLU A 173 6.76 3.75 7.32
CA GLU A 173 5.58 3.31 8.05
C GLU A 173 4.93 2.09 7.39
N GLU A 174 4.24 1.28 8.20
CA GLU A 174 3.53 0.10 7.73
C GLU A 174 2.05 0.11 8.12
N VAL A 175 1.25 -0.54 7.29
CA VAL A 175 -0.17 -0.76 7.55
C VAL A 175 -0.45 -2.25 7.51
N SER A 176 -1.01 -2.77 8.60
CA SER A 176 -1.34 -4.18 8.80
C SER A 176 -2.84 -4.42 8.90
N VAL A 177 -3.23 -5.68 8.75
CA VAL A 177 -4.59 -6.15 9.06
C VAL A 177 -4.59 -6.75 10.45
N ARG A 178 -5.56 -6.33 11.26
CA ARG A 178 -5.85 -6.88 12.58
C ARG A 178 -7.18 -7.61 12.55
N ILE A 179 -7.28 -8.69 13.32
CA ILE A 179 -8.48 -9.52 13.41
C ILE A 179 -8.89 -9.71 14.88
N ALA A 180 -10.19 -9.84 15.12
CA ALA A 180 -10.74 -10.13 16.43
C ALA A 180 -11.88 -11.13 16.33
N ASN A 181 -12.03 -11.97 17.36
CA ASN A 181 -13.30 -12.59 17.68
C ASN A 181 -14.03 -11.67 18.67
N ILE A 182 -15.14 -11.11 18.22
CA ILE A 182 -15.91 -10.12 19.00
C ILE A 182 -16.74 -10.81 20.07
N SER A 183 -17.15 -12.07 19.82
CA SER A 183 -18.06 -12.81 20.69
C SER A 183 -17.39 -13.35 21.95
N ASP A 184 -16.18 -13.92 21.81
CA ASP A 184 -15.46 -14.59 22.89
C ASP A 184 -13.97 -14.78 22.59
N THR A 185 -13.30 -15.69 23.31
CA THR A 185 -11.88 -16.01 23.15
C THR A 185 -11.61 -17.25 22.29
N THR A 186 -12.62 -17.77 21.59
CA THR A 186 -12.42 -18.89 20.68
C THR A 186 -11.41 -18.53 19.61
N THR A 187 -10.47 -19.43 19.37
CA THR A 187 -9.44 -19.33 18.36
C THR A 187 -10.05 -19.12 16.97
N ILE A 188 -9.47 -18.25 16.19
CA ILE A 188 -9.88 -18.01 14.81
C ILE A 188 -9.07 -18.93 13.89
N ASP A 189 -9.78 -19.70 13.06
CA ASP A 189 -9.20 -20.46 11.96
C ASP A 189 -9.18 -19.58 10.70
N PHE A 190 -8.03 -19.00 10.44
CA PHE A 190 -7.76 -18.23 9.23
C PHE A 190 -7.66 -19.17 8.03
N GLN A 191 -8.37 -18.89 6.97
CA GLN A 191 -8.35 -19.70 5.73
C GLN A 191 -7.46 -19.05 4.67
N ARG A 192 -7.68 -17.81 4.40
CA ARG A 192 -6.89 -16.99 3.46
C ARG A 192 -7.12 -15.51 3.70
N GLY A 193 -6.20 -14.71 3.19
CA GLY A 193 -6.34 -13.26 3.26
C GLY A 193 -5.45 -12.53 2.29
N ARG A 194 -5.74 -11.27 2.09
CA ARG A 194 -5.02 -10.37 1.20
C ARG A 194 -5.06 -8.95 1.72
N ILE A 195 -3.95 -8.24 1.56
CA ILE A 195 -3.86 -6.78 1.72
C ILE A 195 -3.27 -6.18 0.44
N VAL A 196 -3.87 -5.12 -0.04
CA VAL A 196 -3.45 -4.38 -1.24
C VAL A 196 -3.37 -2.91 -0.89
N ALA A 197 -2.34 -2.24 -1.37
CA ALA A 197 -2.21 -0.79 -1.30
C ALA A 197 -2.03 -0.20 -2.70
N THR A 198 -2.68 0.92 -2.96
CA THR A 198 -2.55 1.70 -4.20
C THR A 198 -2.52 3.19 -3.89
N GLU A 199 -1.64 3.92 -4.56
CA GLU A 199 -1.56 5.38 -4.40
C GLU A 199 -2.83 6.06 -4.90
N VAL A 200 -3.32 6.99 -4.12
CA VAL A 200 -4.42 7.90 -4.50
C VAL A 200 -3.78 9.18 -5.05
N ARG A 201 -3.94 9.42 -6.32
CA ARG A 201 -3.49 10.67 -6.96
C ARG A 201 -4.58 11.72 -6.86
N SER A 202 -4.19 12.92 -6.49
CA SER A 202 -5.02 14.13 -6.54
C SER A 202 -4.85 14.83 -7.88
#